data_6e3dcd209d21ab5567d0015be5ed1d17
#
_entry.id   6e3dcd209d21ab5567d0015be5ed1d17
#
_cell.length_a   1.000
_cell.length_b   1.000
_cell.length_c   1.000
_cell.angle_alpha   90.00
_cell.angle_beta   90.00
_cell.angle_gamma   90.00
#
_symmetry.space_group_name_H-M   'P 1'
#
loop_
_entity.id
_entity.type
_entity.pdbx_description
1 polymer ?
#
loop_
_entity_poly.entity_id
_entity_poly.type
_entity_poly.pdbx_seq_one_letter_code
_entity_poly.pdbx_strand_id
1 'polypeptide(L)'
;MLNFSKSEVYVMNRLPIFLCFNIFAVHTFIMTKKKTVSESANSKKSKKDISVGVVGSGSFATAIVKMLVENCKTVHWCVRSEFVKGAIELRGHNPTYLTAVNFNLKNLKLTTDINELVSACDVVVLATPSIYLSDTMDKMTCEYRDKIFVSAIKGIIPKVNDVVAHYLKEEFQIGFRNQAVIAGPCHAEEVAMERLSYLTVATVEDETSDKLVGIFNSDFIKVNSSKDILGNEYSAILKNIFAIGAGIASGLGYGDNFTAVFVSNAIREMETFLEAIYEAPRDVNESAYLGDLLVTAYSLFSRNRNLGNLIGKGYTVKSAIQSMNMVAEGYYAADSIYKTARQKNLELPIIDTIYAILYEGKNAEKQFKKLTTKLN
;
A
#
# COMPACT_ATOMS: atom_id res chain seq x y z
N MET A 1 17.15 42.30 -45.27
CA MET A 1 16.18 43.39 -45.32
C MET A 1 14.79 42.78 -45.23
N LEU A 2 14.21 42.76 -44.07
CA LEU A 2 12.83 42.34 -43.85
C LEU A 2 12.04 43.59 -43.44
N ASN A 3 11.09 44.00 -44.28
CA ASN A 3 10.22 45.14 -44.05
C ASN A 3 9.13 44.77 -43.05
N PHE A 4 9.11 45.36 -41.86
CA PHE A 4 7.97 45.35 -40.95
C PHE A 4 7.02 46.50 -41.24
N SER A 5 5.76 46.25 -41.28
CA SER A 5 4.71 47.22 -41.56
C SER A 5 4.43 48.13 -40.36
N LYS A 6 4.04 49.40 -40.63
CA LYS A 6 3.81 50.46 -39.63
C LYS A 6 2.67 50.20 -38.60
N SER A 7 2.05 49.04 -38.56
CA SER A 7 0.96 48.72 -37.63
C SER A 7 1.40 48.02 -36.32
N GLU A 8 2.65 47.56 -36.23
CA GLU A 8 3.14 46.83 -35.05
C GLU A 8 3.84 47.70 -33.98
N VAL A 9 4.01 48.99 -34.23
CA VAL A 9 4.72 49.89 -33.30
C VAL A 9 3.81 50.50 -32.22
N TYR A 10 2.49 50.35 -32.33
CA TYR A 10 1.52 51.01 -31.42
C TYR A 10 1.08 50.20 -30.18
N VAL A 11 1.55 49.01 -29.99
CA VAL A 11 1.11 48.14 -28.85
C VAL A 11 2.07 48.14 -27.69
N MET A 12 3.29 48.72 -27.82
CA MET A 12 4.33 48.62 -26.75
C MET A 12 4.35 49.76 -25.73
N ASN A 13 3.48 50.73 -25.78
CA ASN A 13 3.56 51.95 -24.94
C ASN A 13 2.47 52.13 -23.89
N ARG A 14 1.81 51.05 -23.44
CA ARG A 14 0.86 51.11 -22.27
C ARG A 14 0.94 49.83 -21.42
N LEU A 15 2.06 49.57 -20.75
CA LEU A 15 2.05 48.70 -19.59
C LEU A 15 2.23 49.58 -18.33
N PRO A 16 1.37 49.44 -17.31
CA PRO A 16 1.46 50.24 -16.08
C PRO A 16 2.73 49.87 -15.31
N ILE A 17 3.43 50.88 -14.81
CA ILE A 17 4.62 50.81 -13.98
C ILE A 17 4.50 49.85 -12.77
N PHE A 18 3.31 49.43 -12.40
CA PHE A 18 3.04 48.47 -11.31
C PHE A 18 3.48 47.02 -11.59
N LEU A 19 3.73 46.61 -12.84
CA LEU A 19 4.16 45.24 -13.14
C LEU A 19 5.68 45.03 -12.98
N CYS A 20 6.48 46.10 -13.08
CA CYS A 20 7.96 45.99 -12.94
C CYS A 20 8.39 45.75 -11.48
N PHE A 21 7.65 46.22 -10.48
CA PHE A 21 7.99 46.00 -9.08
C PHE A 21 7.76 44.57 -8.59
N ASN A 22 6.78 43.87 -9.19
CA ASN A 22 6.49 42.49 -8.80
C ASN A 22 7.49 41.47 -9.36
N ILE A 23 8.10 41.73 -10.50
CA ILE A 23 9.10 40.80 -11.10
C ILE A 23 10.41 40.85 -10.31
N PHE A 24 10.81 42.00 -9.78
CA PHE A 24 12.02 42.11 -8.93
C PHE A 24 11.82 41.47 -7.56
N ALA A 25 10.63 41.58 -6.96
CA ALA A 25 10.31 40.97 -5.66
C ALA A 25 10.24 39.43 -5.76
N VAL A 26 9.69 38.90 -6.86
CA VAL A 26 9.62 37.45 -7.11
C VAL A 26 11.03 36.89 -7.40
N HIS A 27 11.87 37.64 -8.13
CA HIS A 27 13.22 37.18 -8.40
C HIS A 27 14.11 37.15 -7.17
N THR A 28 13.99 38.14 -6.29
CA THR A 28 14.73 38.21 -5.00
C THR A 28 14.22 37.15 -4.02
N PHE A 29 12.91 36.83 -4.03
CA PHE A 29 12.33 35.79 -3.18
C PHE A 29 12.72 34.37 -3.65
N ILE A 30 12.87 34.14 -4.96
CA ILE A 30 13.33 32.88 -5.53
C ILE A 30 14.83 32.67 -5.27
N MET A 31 15.63 33.74 -5.32
CA MET A 31 17.10 33.65 -5.08
C MET A 31 17.44 33.49 -3.60
N THR A 32 16.66 34.06 -2.69
CA THR A 32 16.80 33.83 -1.22
C THR A 32 16.37 32.41 -0.83
N LYS A 33 15.29 31.85 -1.44
CA LYS A 33 14.94 30.45 -1.22
C LYS A 33 15.93 29.45 -1.82
N LYS A 34 16.60 29.79 -2.93
CA LYS A 34 17.66 28.93 -3.50
C LYS A 34 18.93 28.89 -2.62
N LYS A 35 19.24 29.96 -1.88
CA LYS A 35 20.40 29.97 -0.97
C LYS A 35 20.18 29.18 0.33
N THR A 36 18.93 29.05 0.80
CA THR A 36 18.60 28.24 1.98
C THR A 36 18.37 26.73 1.67
N VAL A 37 18.20 26.36 0.41
CA VAL A 37 18.02 24.95 -0.02
C VAL A 37 19.36 24.29 -0.41
N SER A 38 20.42 25.07 -0.69
CA SER A 38 21.71 24.51 -1.12
C SER A 38 22.71 24.17 0.00
N GLU A 39 22.40 24.47 1.26
CA GLU A 39 23.28 24.15 2.40
C GLU A 39 22.80 22.97 3.28
N SER A 40 21.68 22.30 2.92
CA SER A 40 21.18 21.12 3.67
C SER A 40 21.45 19.77 2.98
N ALA A 41 22.23 19.72 1.92
CA ALA A 41 22.48 18.50 1.17
C ALA A 41 23.94 18.07 1.29
N ASN A 42 24.35 17.53 2.43
CA ASN A 42 25.38 16.46 2.54
C ASN A 42 25.72 16.10 4.01
N SER A 43 24.74 15.98 4.90
CA SER A 43 24.95 15.17 6.08
C SER A 43 24.56 13.74 5.70
N LYS A 44 25.52 12.82 5.61
CA LYS A 44 25.26 11.37 5.66
C LYS A 44 24.42 11.15 6.91
N LYS A 45 23.09 10.99 6.76
CA LYS A 45 22.20 10.65 7.89
C LYS A 45 22.79 9.42 8.56
N SER A 46 23.20 9.51 9.81
CA SER A 46 23.61 8.34 10.56
C SER A 46 22.42 7.38 10.64
N LYS A 47 22.64 6.10 10.27
CA LYS A 47 21.60 5.07 10.38
C LYS A 47 21.15 4.97 11.84
N LYS A 48 19.83 4.85 12.04
CA LYS A 48 19.24 4.78 13.38
C LYS A 48 19.55 3.45 14.07
N ASP A 49 19.76 3.51 15.37
CA ASP A 49 20.01 2.36 16.25
C ASP A 49 18.67 1.75 16.76
N ILE A 50 17.73 1.49 15.83
CA ILE A 50 16.46 0.82 16.10
C ILE A 50 16.58 -0.59 15.57
N SER A 51 16.33 -1.58 16.42
CA SER A 51 16.27 -2.97 16.02
C SER A 51 14.93 -3.27 15.36
N VAL A 52 14.95 -3.60 14.08
CA VAL A 52 13.75 -3.87 13.28
C VAL A 52 13.82 -5.24 12.62
N GLY A 53 12.72 -5.99 12.70
CA GLY A 53 12.58 -7.29 12.09
C GLY A 53 11.43 -7.32 11.08
N VAL A 54 11.60 -8.10 10.01
CA VAL A 54 10.56 -8.35 8.99
C VAL A 54 10.24 -9.83 8.97
N VAL A 55 8.96 -10.17 9.16
CA VAL A 55 8.45 -11.55 9.10
C VAL A 55 7.75 -11.76 7.77
N GLY A 56 8.31 -12.67 6.95
CA GLY A 56 7.81 -12.97 5.62
C GLY A 56 8.90 -12.92 4.54
N SER A 57 8.68 -13.60 3.42
CA SER A 57 9.65 -13.67 2.31
C SER A 57 9.02 -13.46 0.93
N GLY A 58 7.85 -12.82 0.87
CA GLY A 58 7.17 -12.44 -0.37
C GLY A 58 7.73 -11.15 -1.01
N SER A 59 7.13 -10.71 -2.11
CA SER A 59 7.54 -9.46 -2.81
C SER A 59 7.54 -8.26 -1.86
N PHE A 60 6.44 -8.05 -1.11
CA PHE A 60 6.33 -6.88 -0.25
C PHE A 60 7.27 -6.95 0.96
N ALA A 61 7.47 -8.14 1.56
CA ALA A 61 8.48 -8.33 2.59
C ALA A 61 9.89 -7.97 2.08
N THR A 62 10.25 -8.42 0.88
CA THR A 62 11.53 -8.09 0.23
C THR A 62 11.68 -6.58 -0.01
N ALA A 63 10.61 -5.92 -0.46
CA ALA A 63 10.58 -4.47 -0.65
C ALA A 63 10.73 -3.71 0.69
N ILE A 64 10.07 -4.16 1.75
CA ILE A 64 10.18 -3.58 3.10
C ILE A 64 11.63 -3.70 3.61
N VAL A 65 12.26 -4.87 3.47
CA VAL A 65 13.66 -5.04 3.85
C VAL A 65 14.55 -4.05 3.07
N LYS A 66 14.29 -3.86 1.75
CA LYS A 66 15.03 -2.87 0.97
C LYS A 66 14.85 -1.44 1.50
N MET A 67 13.62 -1.04 1.87
CA MET A 67 13.39 0.28 2.48
C MET A 67 14.16 0.44 3.79
N LEU A 68 14.12 -0.56 4.65
CA LEU A 68 14.70 -0.50 6.00
C LEU A 68 16.22 -0.46 6.00
N VAL A 69 16.90 -1.17 5.09
CA VAL A 69 18.37 -1.16 5.01
C VAL A 69 18.95 0.19 4.61
N GLU A 70 18.13 1.12 4.08
CA GLU A 70 18.54 2.50 3.81
C GLU A 70 18.82 3.27 5.10
N ASN A 71 17.99 3.07 6.14
CA ASN A 71 18.01 3.86 7.37
C ASN A 71 18.46 3.09 8.61
N CYS A 72 18.38 1.77 8.61
CA CYS A 72 18.74 0.93 9.74
C CYS A 72 20.14 0.32 9.55
N LYS A 73 20.92 0.23 10.63
CA LYS A 73 22.26 -0.40 10.59
C LYS A 73 22.16 -1.90 10.32
N THR A 74 21.14 -2.52 10.91
CA THR A 74 20.88 -3.96 10.80
C THR A 74 19.38 -4.18 10.70
N VAL A 75 18.96 -5.03 9.78
CA VAL A 75 17.58 -5.50 9.64
C VAL A 75 17.56 -7.00 9.87
N HIS A 76 16.72 -7.47 10.80
CA HIS A 76 16.46 -8.88 11.01
C HIS A 76 15.38 -9.33 10.02
N TRP A 77 15.58 -10.48 9.38
CA TRP A 77 14.63 -10.97 8.38
C TRP A 77 14.31 -12.44 8.62
N CYS A 78 13.09 -12.71 9.10
CA CYS A 78 12.57 -14.05 9.25
C CYS A 78 11.92 -14.52 7.95
N VAL A 79 12.59 -15.46 7.29
CA VAL A 79 12.14 -16.03 6.01
C VAL A 79 11.49 -17.39 6.22
N ARG A 80 10.67 -17.81 5.26
CA ARG A 80 9.78 -18.98 5.40
C ARG A 80 10.49 -20.35 5.49
N SER A 81 11.75 -20.45 5.07
CA SER A 81 12.46 -21.74 5.04
C SER A 81 13.98 -21.56 4.94
N GLU A 82 14.72 -22.61 5.36
CA GLU A 82 16.19 -22.67 5.24
C GLU A 82 16.64 -22.58 3.77
N PHE A 83 15.85 -23.07 2.83
CA PHE A 83 16.14 -22.92 1.38
C PHE A 83 16.19 -21.44 0.97
N VAL A 84 15.19 -20.63 1.38
CA VAL A 84 15.16 -19.20 1.06
C VAL A 84 16.30 -18.48 1.79
N LYS A 85 16.55 -18.79 3.06
CA LYS A 85 17.65 -18.24 3.86
C LYS A 85 18.99 -18.48 3.18
N GLY A 86 19.33 -19.75 2.93
CA GLY A 86 20.60 -20.11 2.30
C GLY A 86 20.77 -19.54 0.89
N ALA A 87 19.69 -19.40 0.13
CA ALA A 87 19.74 -18.74 -1.18
C ALA A 87 20.07 -17.26 -1.07
N ILE A 88 19.51 -16.53 -0.08
CA ILE A 88 19.83 -15.12 0.17
C ILE A 88 21.27 -14.99 0.66
N GLU A 89 21.71 -15.83 1.60
CA GLU A 89 23.10 -15.85 2.12
C GLU A 89 24.13 -16.08 1.02
N LEU A 90 23.80 -16.95 0.06
CA LEU A 90 24.71 -17.30 -1.05
C LEU A 90 24.72 -16.24 -2.15
N ARG A 91 23.55 -15.67 -2.51
CA ARG A 91 23.36 -14.86 -3.73
C ARG A 91 23.18 -13.37 -3.45
N GLY A 92 22.91 -12.97 -2.21
CA GLY A 92 22.62 -11.60 -1.84
C GLY A 92 21.21 -11.11 -2.23
N HIS A 93 20.33 -11.99 -2.74
CA HIS A 93 18.97 -11.60 -3.15
C HIS A 93 17.95 -12.72 -2.88
N ASN A 94 16.67 -12.33 -2.79
CA ASN A 94 15.58 -13.30 -2.68
C ASN A 94 15.50 -14.16 -3.95
N PRO A 95 15.46 -15.50 -3.83
CA PRO A 95 15.49 -16.38 -5.00
C PRO A 95 14.23 -16.35 -5.86
N THR A 96 13.11 -15.89 -5.33
CA THR A 96 11.79 -15.97 -5.98
C THR A 96 11.18 -14.60 -6.28
N TYR A 97 11.36 -13.64 -5.38
CA TYR A 97 10.68 -12.36 -5.43
C TYR A 97 11.67 -11.20 -5.51
N LEU A 98 11.43 -10.25 -6.44
CA LEU A 98 12.28 -9.09 -6.64
C LEU A 98 13.76 -9.47 -6.77
N THR A 99 14.07 -10.45 -7.59
CA THR A 99 15.40 -11.06 -7.73
C THR A 99 16.49 -10.09 -8.16
N ALA A 100 16.12 -8.91 -8.68
CA ALA A 100 17.05 -7.84 -9.04
C ALA A 100 17.51 -7.00 -7.82
N VAL A 101 16.84 -7.14 -6.66
CA VAL A 101 17.23 -6.42 -5.43
C VAL A 101 18.37 -7.15 -4.75
N ASN A 102 19.57 -6.55 -4.77
CA ASN A 102 20.73 -7.08 -4.07
C ASN A 102 20.89 -6.42 -2.71
N PHE A 103 21.15 -7.22 -1.70
CA PHE A 103 21.36 -6.80 -0.33
C PHE A 103 22.84 -6.91 0.08
N ASN A 104 23.30 -5.91 0.83
CA ASN A 104 24.55 -6.07 1.58
C ASN A 104 24.29 -6.94 2.82
N LEU A 105 24.76 -8.18 2.78
CA LEU A 105 24.53 -9.17 3.85
C LEU A 105 25.04 -8.72 5.22
N LYS A 106 26.00 -7.79 5.29
CA LYS A 106 26.47 -7.23 6.57
C LYS A 106 25.37 -6.43 7.31
N ASN A 107 24.35 -5.97 6.59
CA ASN A 107 23.22 -5.22 7.14
C ASN A 107 22.02 -6.13 7.44
N LEU A 108 22.12 -7.44 7.19
CA LEU A 108 21.03 -8.39 7.39
C LEU A 108 21.40 -9.44 8.43
N LYS A 109 20.42 -9.82 9.25
CA LYS A 109 20.42 -11.02 10.07
C LYS A 109 19.27 -11.91 9.66
N LEU A 110 19.57 -13.03 9.01
CA LEU A 110 18.58 -13.94 8.47
C LEU A 110 18.26 -15.05 9.46
N THR A 111 17.00 -15.34 9.68
CA THR A 111 16.52 -16.46 10.49
C THR A 111 15.29 -17.10 9.87
N THR A 112 14.95 -18.30 10.31
CA THR A 112 13.67 -18.98 10.05
C THR A 112 12.81 -19.11 11.31
N ASP A 113 13.33 -18.63 12.46
CA ASP A 113 12.64 -18.67 13.75
C ASP A 113 12.09 -17.27 14.10
N ILE A 114 10.77 -17.18 14.26
CA ILE A 114 10.08 -15.96 14.66
C ILE A 114 10.50 -15.51 16.07
N ASN A 115 10.80 -16.45 17.00
CA ASN A 115 11.18 -16.13 18.36
C ASN A 115 12.55 -15.46 18.43
N GLU A 116 13.50 -15.92 17.61
CA GLU A 116 14.80 -15.27 17.48
C GLU A 116 14.64 -13.82 16.99
N LEU A 117 13.81 -13.61 15.96
CA LEU A 117 13.58 -12.27 15.42
C LEU A 117 12.89 -11.36 16.45
N VAL A 118 11.78 -11.80 17.05
CA VAL A 118 10.99 -11.00 18.00
C VAL A 118 11.81 -10.64 19.24
N SER A 119 12.58 -11.58 19.76
CA SER A 119 13.47 -11.33 20.92
C SER A 119 14.54 -10.28 20.63
N ALA A 120 15.01 -10.19 19.37
CA ALA A 120 16.10 -9.30 18.98
C ALA A 120 15.62 -7.90 18.53
N CYS A 121 14.32 -7.68 18.34
CA CYS A 121 13.80 -6.46 17.70
C CYS A 121 12.85 -5.69 18.61
N ASP A 122 12.87 -4.35 18.48
CA ASP A 122 11.89 -3.44 19.08
C ASP A 122 10.64 -3.29 18.20
N VAL A 123 10.84 -3.39 16.88
CA VAL A 123 9.80 -3.26 15.86
C VAL A 123 9.73 -4.53 15.02
N VAL A 124 8.56 -5.12 14.92
CA VAL A 124 8.29 -6.35 14.15
C VAL A 124 7.30 -6.05 13.03
N VAL A 125 7.75 -6.12 11.78
CA VAL A 125 6.92 -5.90 10.60
C VAL A 125 6.38 -7.23 10.10
N LEU A 126 5.06 -7.38 10.12
CA LEU A 126 4.34 -8.57 9.62
C LEU A 126 4.03 -8.38 8.13
N ALA A 127 4.67 -9.16 7.27
CA ALA A 127 4.58 -9.07 5.81
C ALA A 127 4.39 -10.44 5.14
N THR A 128 3.70 -11.34 5.82
CA THR A 128 3.22 -12.63 5.26
C THR A 128 1.86 -12.44 4.60
N PRO A 129 1.42 -13.32 3.67
CA PRO A 129 0.02 -13.35 3.27
C PRO A 129 -0.90 -13.63 4.46
N SER A 130 -2.09 -13.01 4.48
CA SER A 130 -3.05 -13.08 5.58
C SER A 130 -3.39 -14.52 6.01
N ILE A 131 -3.52 -15.41 5.04
CA ILE A 131 -3.85 -16.84 5.26
C ILE A 131 -2.79 -17.62 6.05
N TYR A 132 -1.55 -17.13 6.14
CA TYR A 132 -0.43 -17.79 6.85
C TYR A 132 -0.06 -17.08 8.15
N LEU A 133 -0.72 -15.94 8.48
CA LEU A 133 -0.33 -15.18 9.66
C LEU A 133 -0.57 -15.96 10.93
N SER A 134 -1.74 -16.61 11.08
CA SER A 134 -2.07 -17.39 12.27
C SER A 134 -1.03 -18.47 12.55
N ASP A 135 -0.69 -19.28 11.52
CA ASP A 135 0.31 -20.34 11.65
C ASP A 135 1.70 -19.80 12.02
N THR A 136 2.00 -18.56 11.62
CA THR A 136 3.26 -17.90 11.93
C THR A 136 3.28 -17.39 13.37
N MET A 137 2.20 -16.73 13.79
CA MET A 137 2.07 -16.16 15.14
C MET A 137 1.91 -17.23 16.22
N ASP A 138 1.23 -18.35 15.93
CA ASP A 138 1.05 -19.48 16.86
C ASP A 138 2.37 -20.15 17.26
N LYS A 139 3.48 -19.91 16.50
CA LYS A 139 4.84 -20.36 16.85
C LYS A 139 5.56 -19.43 17.83
N MET A 140 5.01 -18.25 18.10
CA MET A 140 5.63 -17.25 18.93
C MET A 140 5.43 -17.61 20.42
N THR A 141 6.53 -17.89 21.10
CA THR A 141 6.58 -18.30 22.53
C THR A 141 7.45 -17.39 23.37
N CYS A 142 8.20 -16.46 22.74
CA CYS A 142 9.04 -15.48 23.44
C CYS A 142 8.21 -14.32 23.99
N GLU A 143 8.81 -13.47 24.82
CA GLU A 143 8.20 -12.21 25.26
C GLU A 143 8.10 -11.20 24.11
N TYR A 144 6.90 -10.60 23.97
CA TYR A 144 6.59 -9.71 22.83
C TYR A 144 5.75 -8.48 23.20
N ARG A 145 5.26 -8.36 24.44
CA ARG A 145 4.29 -7.32 24.84
C ARG A 145 4.83 -5.90 24.78
N ASP A 146 6.15 -5.74 24.87
CA ASP A 146 6.87 -4.47 24.78
C ASP A 146 7.21 -4.07 23.32
N LYS A 147 6.96 -4.95 22.36
CA LYS A 147 7.32 -4.73 20.96
C LYS A 147 6.23 -3.94 20.21
N ILE A 148 6.65 -3.22 19.17
CA ILE A 148 5.75 -2.56 18.22
C ILE A 148 5.54 -3.52 17.05
N PHE A 149 4.29 -3.92 16.80
CA PHE A 149 3.92 -4.74 15.66
C PHE A 149 3.39 -3.85 14.54
N VAL A 150 3.97 -3.97 13.36
CA VAL A 150 3.60 -3.20 12.17
C VAL A 150 2.99 -4.14 11.15
N SER A 151 1.68 -4.01 10.90
CA SER A 151 1.01 -4.77 9.85
C SER A 151 1.31 -4.16 8.48
N ALA A 152 1.84 -4.98 7.58
CA ALA A 152 1.96 -4.70 6.15
C ALA A 152 1.06 -5.63 5.32
N ILE A 153 0.12 -6.30 5.99
CA ILE A 153 -0.78 -7.30 5.42
C ILE A 153 -2.03 -6.59 4.90
N LYS A 154 -2.47 -6.97 3.71
CA LYS A 154 -3.60 -6.35 3.01
C LYS A 154 -4.72 -7.38 2.76
N GLY A 155 -5.12 -8.08 3.83
CA GLY A 155 -6.10 -9.16 3.78
C GLY A 155 -6.74 -9.44 5.13
N ILE A 156 -7.78 -10.24 5.14
CA ILE A 156 -8.50 -10.71 6.33
C ILE A 156 -7.83 -11.98 6.85
N ILE A 157 -7.76 -12.12 8.17
CA ILE A 157 -7.24 -13.31 8.84
C ILE A 157 -8.36 -14.36 8.91
N PRO A 158 -8.24 -15.51 8.21
CA PRO A 158 -9.34 -16.46 8.10
C PRO A 158 -9.78 -17.04 9.45
N LYS A 159 -8.85 -17.26 10.39
CA LYS A 159 -9.08 -17.85 11.71
C LYS A 159 -10.12 -17.06 12.52
N VAL A 160 -10.10 -15.73 12.43
CA VAL A 160 -10.98 -14.83 13.19
C VAL A 160 -11.96 -14.06 12.29
N ASN A 161 -11.80 -14.17 10.98
CA ASN A 161 -12.56 -13.42 9.97
C ASN A 161 -12.52 -11.90 10.19
N ASP A 162 -11.35 -11.38 10.58
CA ASP A 162 -11.15 -9.97 10.92
C ASP A 162 -9.78 -9.46 10.47
N VAL A 163 -9.53 -8.17 10.64
CA VAL A 163 -8.27 -7.49 10.29
C VAL A 163 -7.15 -7.85 11.28
N VAL A 164 -5.90 -7.62 10.87
CA VAL A 164 -4.72 -7.96 11.69
C VAL A 164 -4.72 -7.19 13.00
N ALA A 165 -5.13 -5.93 13.01
CA ALA A 165 -5.16 -5.10 14.21
C ALA A 165 -6.08 -5.68 15.30
N HIS A 166 -7.24 -6.17 14.93
CA HIS A 166 -8.13 -6.86 15.88
C HIS A 166 -7.57 -8.23 16.27
N TYR A 167 -7.06 -9.00 15.33
CA TYR A 167 -6.42 -10.29 15.60
C TYR A 167 -5.29 -10.19 16.63
N LEU A 168 -4.40 -9.22 16.47
CA LEU A 168 -3.31 -8.99 17.42
C LEU A 168 -3.83 -8.58 18.80
N LYS A 169 -4.90 -7.77 18.84
CA LYS A 169 -5.49 -7.31 20.10
C LYS A 169 -6.18 -8.44 20.84
N GLU A 170 -7.01 -9.23 20.16
CA GLU A 170 -7.88 -10.24 20.80
C GLU A 170 -7.12 -11.55 21.12
N GLU A 171 -6.29 -12.04 20.19
CA GLU A 171 -5.57 -13.32 20.37
C GLU A 171 -4.24 -13.17 21.13
N PHE A 172 -3.53 -12.03 20.94
CA PHE A 172 -2.20 -11.81 21.54
C PHE A 172 -2.18 -10.70 22.60
N GLN A 173 -3.31 -10.03 22.86
CA GLN A 173 -3.42 -8.92 23.81
C GLN A 173 -2.45 -7.76 23.51
N ILE A 174 -2.07 -7.60 22.23
CA ILE A 174 -1.28 -6.49 21.74
C ILE A 174 -2.22 -5.31 21.45
N GLY A 175 -2.27 -4.33 22.35
CA GLY A 175 -3.15 -3.16 22.21
C GLY A 175 -2.74 -2.23 21.06
N PHE A 176 -3.65 -1.38 20.59
CA PHE A 176 -3.39 -0.43 19.49
C PHE A 176 -2.20 0.50 19.73
N ARG A 177 -1.79 0.76 20.97
CA ARG A 177 -0.59 1.54 21.29
C ARG A 177 0.69 0.90 20.79
N ASN A 178 0.72 -0.43 20.75
CA ASN A 178 1.85 -1.23 20.28
C ASN A 178 1.65 -1.73 18.86
N GLN A 179 0.72 -1.14 18.13
CA GLN A 179 0.43 -1.50 16.75
C GLN A 179 0.60 -0.33 15.80
N ALA A 180 0.97 -0.64 14.57
CA ALA A 180 0.90 0.25 13.44
C ALA A 180 0.51 -0.52 12.17
N VAL A 181 0.00 0.20 11.17
CA VAL A 181 -0.34 -0.34 9.86
C VAL A 181 0.40 0.45 8.79
N ILE A 182 0.90 -0.25 7.79
CA ILE A 182 1.51 0.34 6.60
C ILE A 182 0.50 0.24 5.45
N ALA A 183 0.11 1.39 4.90
CA ALA A 183 -0.78 1.52 3.75
C ALA A 183 -0.21 2.49 2.70
N GLY A 184 -0.94 2.70 1.60
CA GLY A 184 -0.60 3.68 0.57
C GLY A 184 -0.09 3.09 -0.74
N PRO A 185 0.03 3.91 -1.79
CA PRO A 185 0.43 3.54 -3.14
C PRO A 185 1.93 3.17 -3.19
N CYS A 186 2.22 1.90 -2.91
CA CYS A 186 3.58 1.39 -2.78
C CYS A 186 3.67 -0.05 -3.31
N HIS A 187 3.80 -0.21 -4.62
CA HIS A 187 4.02 -1.52 -5.22
C HIS A 187 5.45 -2.01 -5.00
N ALA A 188 5.60 -3.26 -4.61
CA ALA A 188 6.89 -3.87 -4.32
C ALA A 188 7.86 -3.80 -5.51
N GLU A 189 7.35 -3.96 -6.71
CA GLU A 189 8.10 -3.89 -7.97
C GLU A 189 8.65 -2.47 -8.23
N GLU A 190 7.88 -1.43 -7.92
CA GLU A 190 8.31 -0.04 -8.06
C GLU A 190 9.34 0.35 -6.99
N VAL A 191 9.16 -0.14 -5.76
CA VAL A 191 10.17 0.02 -4.69
C VAL A 191 11.48 -0.66 -5.07
N ALA A 192 11.42 -1.85 -5.67
CA ALA A 192 12.61 -2.54 -6.18
C ALA A 192 13.38 -1.72 -7.21
N MET A 193 12.68 -0.92 -8.01
CA MET A 193 13.24 0.00 -9.02
C MET A 193 13.55 1.40 -8.47
N GLU A 194 13.44 1.60 -7.15
CA GLU A 194 13.62 2.91 -6.48
C GLU A 194 12.74 4.04 -7.06
N ARG A 195 11.53 3.68 -7.53
CA ARG A 195 10.55 4.65 -7.97
C ARG A 195 9.94 5.36 -6.76
N LEU A 196 9.77 6.69 -6.87
CA LEU A 196 9.16 7.47 -5.80
C LEU A 196 7.80 6.91 -5.44
N SER A 197 7.68 6.43 -4.21
CA SER A 197 6.48 5.81 -3.66
C SER A 197 6.07 6.51 -2.36
N TYR A 198 4.80 6.43 -2.05
CA TYR A 198 4.24 7.04 -0.84
C TYR A 198 3.73 5.95 0.10
N LEU A 199 4.13 6.04 1.35
CA LEU A 199 3.75 5.13 2.42
C LEU A 199 3.00 5.92 3.49
N THR A 200 1.95 5.36 4.04
CA THR A 200 1.28 5.89 5.22
C THR A 200 1.51 4.94 6.38
N VAL A 201 2.00 5.47 7.49
CA VAL A 201 2.11 4.78 8.78
C VAL A 201 0.95 5.21 9.65
N ALA A 202 0.02 4.30 9.92
CA ALA A 202 -1.11 4.56 10.80
C ALA A 202 -0.85 3.95 12.19
N THR A 203 -0.83 4.79 13.23
CA THR A 203 -0.66 4.38 14.63
C THR A 203 -1.24 5.44 15.56
N VAL A 204 -1.71 5.05 16.74
CA VAL A 204 -2.31 5.96 17.72
C VAL A 204 -1.26 6.77 18.50
N GLU A 205 -0.02 6.28 18.62
CA GLU A 205 1.05 6.89 19.39
C GLU A 205 1.98 7.74 18.51
N ASP A 206 2.21 9.02 18.92
CA ASP A 206 3.06 9.95 18.17
C ASP A 206 4.53 9.49 18.15
N GLU A 207 5.06 9.03 19.28
CA GLU A 207 6.44 8.53 19.36
C GLU A 207 6.66 7.33 18.43
N THR A 208 5.70 6.42 18.36
CA THR A 208 5.74 5.28 17.43
C THR A 208 5.69 5.77 15.98
N SER A 209 4.83 6.75 15.69
CA SER A 209 4.75 7.37 14.37
C SER A 209 6.09 7.96 13.94
N ASP A 210 6.69 8.82 14.76
CA ASP A 210 7.98 9.46 14.46
C ASP A 210 9.10 8.44 14.26
N LYS A 211 9.12 7.40 15.09
CA LYS A 211 10.07 6.29 14.98
C LYS A 211 9.94 5.58 13.64
N LEU A 212 8.71 5.19 13.25
CA LEU A 212 8.44 4.46 12.01
C LEU A 212 8.66 5.34 10.77
N VAL A 213 8.18 6.59 10.78
CA VAL A 213 8.49 7.56 9.72
C VAL A 213 9.99 7.66 9.52
N GLY A 214 10.75 7.71 10.61
CA GLY A 214 12.20 7.84 10.53
C GLY A 214 12.93 6.64 9.94
N ILE A 215 12.42 5.41 10.08
CA ILE A 215 13.08 4.22 9.51
C ILE A 215 12.63 3.89 8.10
N PHE A 216 11.43 4.34 7.69
CA PHE A 216 10.92 4.07 6.34
C PHE A 216 11.17 5.19 5.33
N ASN A 217 11.28 6.47 5.76
CA ASN A 217 11.44 7.59 4.84
C ASN A 217 12.82 7.59 4.20
N SER A 218 12.89 7.67 2.87
CA SER A 218 14.12 7.69 2.10
C SER A 218 14.01 8.62 0.88
N ASP A 219 14.99 8.60 0.00
CA ASP A 219 14.96 9.41 -1.24
C ASP A 219 13.81 8.96 -2.16
N PHE A 220 13.51 7.66 -2.20
CA PHE A 220 12.46 7.07 -3.03
C PHE A 220 11.19 6.66 -2.26
N ILE A 221 11.15 6.81 -0.93
CA ILE A 221 9.94 6.58 -0.11
C ILE A 221 9.62 7.83 0.69
N LYS A 222 8.42 8.38 0.49
CA LYS A 222 7.86 9.46 1.32
C LYS A 222 6.82 8.88 2.26
N VAL A 223 6.96 9.19 3.55
CA VAL A 223 6.11 8.62 4.60
C VAL A 223 5.21 9.68 5.19
N ASN A 224 3.91 9.42 5.16
CA ASN A 224 2.87 10.18 5.85
C ASN A 224 2.46 9.47 7.14
N SER A 225 1.93 10.22 8.10
CA SER A 225 1.38 9.70 9.36
C SER A 225 -0.13 9.73 9.34
N SER A 226 -0.77 8.76 9.99
CA SER A 226 -2.21 8.71 10.23
C SER A 226 -2.50 8.19 11.64
N LYS A 227 -3.66 8.57 12.21
CA LYS A 227 -4.16 8.00 13.47
C LYS A 227 -5.22 6.90 13.24
N ASP A 228 -5.69 6.76 12.02
CA ASP A 228 -6.75 5.83 11.65
C ASP A 228 -6.19 4.45 11.28
N ILE A 229 -5.81 3.64 12.30
CA ILE A 229 -5.29 2.28 12.11
C ILE A 229 -6.28 1.44 11.31
N LEU A 230 -7.52 1.35 11.78
CA LEU A 230 -8.54 0.46 11.19
C LEU A 230 -8.95 0.92 9.80
N GLY A 231 -9.13 2.24 9.58
CA GLY A 231 -9.45 2.76 8.27
C GLY A 231 -8.37 2.48 7.23
N ASN A 232 -7.09 2.65 7.60
CA ASN A 232 -5.97 2.32 6.72
C ASN A 232 -5.89 0.81 6.42
N GLU A 233 -6.18 -0.06 7.39
CA GLU A 233 -6.14 -1.50 7.20
C GLU A 233 -7.31 -1.98 6.32
N TYR A 234 -8.54 -1.57 6.62
CA TYR A 234 -9.70 -1.93 5.81
C TYR A 234 -9.64 -1.33 4.40
N SER A 235 -9.13 -0.09 4.23
CA SER A 235 -8.97 0.50 2.90
C SER A 235 -8.01 -0.32 2.03
N ALA A 236 -6.89 -0.78 2.61
CA ALA A 236 -5.93 -1.63 1.92
C ALA A 236 -6.51 -3.01 1.53
N ILE A 237 -7.54 -3.48 2.23
CA ILE A 237 -8.30 -4.69 1.91
C ILE A 237 -9.32 -4.40 0.80
N LEU A 238 -10.15 -3.38 0.98
CA LEU A 238 -11.22 -2.99 0.05
C LEU A 238 -10.70 -2.67 -1.34
N LYS A 239 -9.58 -1.92 -1.45
CA LYS A 239 -8.97 -1.64 -2.75
C LYS A 239 -8.62 -2.89 -3.54
N ASN A 240 -8.25 -3.99 -2.87
CA ASN A 240 -7.92 -5.25 -3.52
C ASN A 240 -9.18 -5.91 -4.11
N ILE A 241 -10.33 -5.78 -3.44
CA ILE A 241 -11.63 -6.24 -3.96
C ILE A 241 -12.01 -5.38 -5.18
N PHE A 242 -11.96 -4.05 -5.04
CA PHE A 242 -12.27 -3.14 -6.15
C PHE A 242 -11.33 -3.33 -7.35
N ALA A 243 -10.06 -3.66 -7.11
CA ALA A 243 -9.13 -3.98 -8.19
C ALA A 243 -9.54 -5.24 -8.98
N ILE A 244 -10.14 -6.25 -8.33
CA ILE A 244 -10.75 -7.39 -9.05
C ILE A 244 -11.87 -6.87 -9.96
N GLY A 245 -12.76 -6.01 -9.45
CA GLY A 245 -13.83 -5.41 -10.24
C GLY A 245 -13.32 -4.61 -11.45
N ALA A 246 -12.33 -3.75 -11.24
CA ALA A 246 -11.67 -3.00 -12.33
C ALA A 246 -11.03 -3.94 -13.37
N GLY A 247 -10.45 -5.04 -12.90
CA GLY A 247 -9.91 -6.10 -13.76
C GLY A 247 -10.99 -6.78 -14.59
N ILE A 248 -12.13 -7.15 -13.98
CA ILE A 248 -13.27 -7.76 -14.70
C ILE A 248 -13.78 -6.79 -15.76
N ALA A 249 -13.97 -5.51 -15.43
CA ALA A 249 -14.36 -4.48 -16.39
C ALA A 249 -13.40 -4.43 -17.59
N SER A 250 -12.10 -4.37 -17.32
CA SER A 250 -11.06 -4.38 -18.35
C SER A 250 -11.13 -5.64 -19.23
N GLY A 251 -11.31 -6.82 -18.63
CA GLY A 251 -11.44 -8.10 -19.35
C GLY A 251 -12.69 -8.18 -20.22
N LEU A 252 -13.80 -7.55 -19.82
CA LEU A 252 -15.04 -7.41 -20.56
C LEU A 252 -14.96 -6.35 -21.68
N GLY A 253 -13.86 -5.58 -21.78
CA GLY A 253 -13.68 -4.55 -22.79
C GLY A 253 -14.22 -3.17 -22.43
N TYR A 254 -14.57 -2.91 -21.17
CA TYR A 254 -14.87 -1.56 -20.70
C TYR A 254 -13.60 -0.69 -20.73
N GLY A 255 -13.74 0.54 -21.22
CA GLY A 255 -12.62 1.49 -21.35
C GLY A 255 -12.35 2.35 -20.11
N ASP A 256 -11.45 3.32 -20.26
CA ASP A 256 -10.99 4.17 -19.17
C ASP A 256 -12.10 5.08 -18.61
N ASN A 257 -13.04 5.53 -19.44
CA ASN A 257 -14.19 6.31 -18.98
C ASN A 257 -15.02 5.54 -17.96
N PHE A 258 -15.29 4.25 -18.23
CA PHE A 258 -15.99 3.40 -17.26
C PHE A 258 -15.14 3.16 -16.01
N THR A 259 -13.85 2.90 -16.17
CA THR A 259 -12.94 2.68 -15.04
C THR A 259 -12.89 3.90 -14.12
N ALA A 260 -12.89 5.12 -14.66
CA ALA A 260 -12.95 6.35 -13.88
C ALA A 260 -14.24 6.45 -13.04
N VAL A 261 -15.41 6.17 -13.65
CA VAL A 261 -16.71 6.14 -12.95
C VAL A 261 -16.72 5.02 -11.91
N PHE A 262 -16.21 3.83 -12.25
CA PHE A 262 -16.11 2.70 -11.33
C PHE A 262 -15.28 3.07 -10.08
N VAL A 263 -14.10 3.67 -10.25
CA VAL A 263 -13.23 4.07 -9.12
C VAL A 263 -13.90 5.16 -8.28
N SER A 264 -14.60 6.14 -8.91
CA SER A 264 -15.34 7.17 -8.18
C SER A 264 -16.46 6.59 -7.32
N ASN A 265 -17.11 5.52 -7.75
CA ASN A 265 -18.11 4.83 -6.93
C ASN A 265 -17.47 3.89 -5.91
N ALA A 266 -16.33 3.27 -6.24
CA ALA A 266 -15.58 2.39 -5.33
C ALA A 266 -15.08 3.15 -4.09
N ILE A 267 -14.60 4.41 -4.25
CA ILE A 267 -14.20 5.22 -3.09
C ILE A 267 -15.39 5.60 -2.20
N ARG A 268 -16.57 5.84 -2.77
CA ARG A 268 -17.80 6.07 -1.99
C ARG A 268 -18.23 4.82 -1.22
N GLU A 269 -18.18 3.64 -1.85
CA GLU A 269 -18.48 2.39 -1.15
C GLU A 269 -17.45 2.12 -0.04
N MET A 270 -16.18 2.44 -0.26
CA MET A 270 -15.14 2.36 0.77
C MET A 270 -15.49 3.27 1.95
N GLU A 271 -15.81 4.54 1.71
CA GLU A 271 -16.20 5.50 2.74
C GLU A 271 -17.41 5.00 3.54
N THR A 272 -18.50 4.62 2.85
CA THR A 272 -19.71 4.05 3.47
C THR A 272 -19.40 2.85 4.36
N PHE A 273 -18.54 1.94 3.89
CA PHE A 273 -18.14 0.77 4.67
C PHE A 273 -17.34 1.17 5.91
N LEU A 274 -16.34 2.04 5.76
CA LEU A 274 -15.47 2.47 6.84
C LEU A 274 -16.23 3.21 7.95
N GLU A 275 -17.17 4.09 7.59
CA GLU A 275 -18.02 4.80 8.55
C GLU A 275 -18.89 3.83 9.37
N ALA A 276 -19.43 2.79 8.73
CA ALA A 276 -20.27 1.80 9.41
C ALA A 276 -19.50 0.84 10.32
N ILE A 277 -18.19 0.63 10.07
CA ILE A 277 -17.34 -0.26 10.88
C ILE A 277 -16.72 0.50 12.05
N TYR A 278 -16.17 1.68 11.78
CA TYR A 278 -15.44 2.46 12.76
C TYR A 278 -15.48 3.95 12.42
N GLU A 279 -16.19 4.70 13.25
CA GLU A 279 -16.26 6.15 13.12
C GLU A 279 -14.92 6.78 13.55
N ALA A 280 -14.26 7.46 12.63
CA ALA A 280 -13.03 8.21 12.86
C ALA A 280 -12.93 9.37 11.88
N PRO A 281 -12.29 10.49 12.26
CA PRO A 281 -11.97 11.55 11.32
C PRO A 281 -11.05 11.00 10.22
N ARG A 282 -11.50 11.04 8.96
CA ARG A 282 -10.71 10.64 7.81
C ARG A 282 -11.05 11.44 6.57
N ASP A 283 -10.07 11.62 5.70
CA ASP A 283 -10.27 12.09 4.33
C ASP A 283 -9.95 10.94 3.36
N VAL A 284 -10.97 10.35 2.77
CA VAL A 284 -10.81 9.24 1.82
C VAL A 284 -10.09 9.64 0.53
N ASN A 285 -9.85 10.95 0.29
CA ASN A 285 -9.06 11.44 -0.83
C ASN A 285 -7.55 11.37 -0.58
N GLU A 286 -7.11 11.07 0.65
CA GLU A 286 -5.69 10.89 0.96
C GLU A 286 -5.07 9.71 0.22
N SER A 287 -3.74 9.72 0.13
CA SER A 287 -2.98 8.73 -0.63
C SER A 287 -3.17 7.29 -0.14
N ALA A 288 -3.44 7.08 1.15
CA ALA A 288 -3.67 5.75 1.73
C ALA A 288 -5.00 5.13 1.32
N TYR A 289 -5.98 5.94 0.92
CA TYR A 289 -7.31 5.51 0.48
C TYR A 289 -7.43 5.62 -1.04
N LEU A 290 -7.78 6.80 -1.57
CA LEU A 290 -7.97 7.01 -3.01
C LEU A 290 -6.70 6.75 -3.82
N GLY A 291 -5.53 7.20 -3.33
CA GLY A 291 -4.27 7.01 -4.05
C GLY A 291 -3.91 5.53 -4.22
N ASP A 292 -4.06 4.72 -3.15
CA ASP A 292 -3.78 3.28 -3.18
C ASP A 292 -4.84 2.50 -3.98
N LEU A 293 -6.10 2.95 -3.96
CA LEU A 293 -7.15 2.42 -4.82
C LEU A 293 -6.84 2.67 -6.30
N LEU A 294 -6.49 3.90 -6.67
CA LEU A 294 -6.16 4.29 -8.05
C LEU A 294 -5.01 3.45 -8.59
N VAL A 295 -3.87 3.42 -7.90
CA VAL A 295 -2.71 2.66 -8.37
C VAL A 295 -3.04 1.17 -8.50
N THR A 296 -3.84 0.60 -7.57
CA THR A 296 -4.18 -0.82 -7.60
C THR A 296 -5.18 -1.17 -8.71
N ALA A 297 -6.10 -0.27 -9.04
CA ALA A 297 -7.10 -0.45 -10.09
C ALA A 297 -6.51 -0.32 -11.51
N TYR A 298 -5.49 0.53 -11.70
CA TYR A 298 -4.88 0.78 -13.02
C TYR A 298 -3.59 -0.02 -13.26
N SER A 299 -2.83 -0.37 -12.22
CA SER A 299 -1.52 -1.02 -12.37
C SER A 299 -1.61 -2.45 -12.91
N LEU A 300 -0.75 -2.77 -13.86
CA LEU A 300 -0.55 -4.14 -14.35
C LEU A 300 0.18 -5.04 -13.34
N PHE A 301 0.83 -4.47 -12.33
CA PHE A 301 1.43 -5.23 -11.23
C PHE A 301 0.39 -5.73 -10.23
N SER A 302 -0.85 -5.20 -10.27
CA SER A 302 -1.92 -5.61 -9.36
C SER A 302 -2.40 -7.03 -9.67
N ARG A 303 -2.09 -7.96 -8.75
CA ARG A 303 -2.54 -9.37 -8.83
C ARG A 303 -4.06 -9.48 -8.84
N ASN A 304 -4.71 -8.66 -8.02
CA ASN A 304 -6.17 -8.64 -7.94
C ASN A 304 -6.80 -8.18 -9.25
N ARG A 305 -6.25 -7.11 -9.88
CA ARG A 305 -6.68 -6.66 -11.19
C ARG A 305 -6.45 -7.74 -12.27
N ASN A 306 -5.33 -8.44 -12.21
CA ASN A 306 -5.03 -9.53 -13.15
C ASN A 306 -5.99 -10.70 -13.00
N LEU A 307 -6.35 -11.09 -11.75
CA LEU A 307 -7.39 -12.09 -11.49
C LEU A 307 -8.72 -11.66 -12.13
N GLY A 308 -9.15 -10.43 -11.88
CA GLY A 308 -10.37 -9.88 -12.47
C GLY A 308 -10.34 -9.88 -14.00
N ASN A 309 -9.21 -9.51 -14.61
CA ASN A 309 -9.06 -9.49 -16.07
C ASN A 309 -9.23 -10.88 -16.71
N LEU A 310 -8.69 -11.91 -16.09
CA LEU A 310 -8.90 -13.29 -16.54
C LEU A 310 -10.37 -13.69 -16.47
N ILE A 311 -11.05 -13.37 -15.34
CA ILE A 311 -12.48 -13.65 -15.17
C ILE A 311 -13.32 -12.90 -16.22
N GLY A 312 -13.02 -11.61 -16.46
CA GLY A 312 -13.69 -10.80 -17.49
C GLY A 312 -13.49 -11.34 -18.89
N LYS A 313 -12.36 -11.97 -19.19
CA LYS A 313 -12.07 -12.69 -20.44
C LYS A 313 -12.75 -14.06 -20.57
N GLY A 314 -13.54 -14.48 -19.57
CA GLY A 314 -14.32 -15.71 -19.60
C GLY A 314 -13.68 -16.92 -18.92
N TYR A 315 -12.53 -16.75 -18.24
CA TYR A 315 -11.99 -17.83 -17.40
C TYR A 315 -12.91 -18.07 -16.22
N THR A 316 -13.07 -19.33 -15.81
CA THR A 316 -13.72 -19.63 -14.53
C THR A 316 -12.87 -19.08 -13.38
N VAL A 317 -13.51 -18.70 -12.26
CA VAL A 317 -12.81 -18.21 -11.06
C VAL A 317 -11.71 -19.20 -10.62
N LYS A 318 -12.05 -20.50 -10.59
CA LYS A 318 -11.11 -21.56 -10.21
C LYS A 318 -9.90 -21.61 -11.18
N SER A 319 -10.13 -21.58 -12.48
CA SER A 319 -9.07 -21.62 -13.49
C SER A 319 -8.19 -20.37 -13.42
N ALA A 320 -8.80 -19.19 -13.22
CA ALA A 320 -8.07 -17.93 -13.08
C ALA A 320 -7.15 -17.95 -11.85
N ILE A 321 -7.64 -18.42 -10.69
CA ILE A 321 -6.82 -18.54 -9.47
C ILE A 321 -5.67 -19.53 -9.67
N GLN A 322 -5.93 -20.70 -10.29
CA GLN A 322 -4.91 -21.73 -10.53
C GLN A 322 -3.81 -21.27 -11.49
N SER A 323 -4.12 -20.36 -12.43
CA SER A 323 -3.13 -19.80 -13.35
C SER A 323 -2.21 -18.76 -12.74
N MET A 324 -2.49 -18.30 -11.51
CA MET A 324 -1.71 -17.28 -10.84
C MET A 324 -0.60 -17.89 -9.98
N ASN A 325 0.61 -17.33 -10.09
CA ASN A 325 1.76 -17.75 -9.27
C ASN A 325 1.75 -17.18 -7.84
N MET A 326 0.81 -16.30 -7.53
CA MET A 326 0.76 -15.58 -6.25
C MET A 326 -0.69 -15.36 -5.80
N VAL A 327 -0.90 -15.30 -4.49
CA VAL A 327 -2.21 -15.08 -3.87
C VAL A 327 -2.77 -13.71 -4.25
N ALA A 328 -4.04 -13.69 -4.68
CA ALA A 328 -4.86 -12.49 -4.81
C ALA A 328 -5.70 -12.32 -3.53
N GLU A 329 -5.22 -11.51 -2.59
CA GLU A 329 -5.84 -11.32 -1.27
C GLU A 329 -7.30 -10.85 -1.37
N GLY A 330 -7.63 -10.05 -2.38
CA GLY A 330 -8.99 -9.56 -2.62
C GLY A 330 -10.03 -10.66 -2.86
N TYR A 331 -9.60 -11.84 -3.35
CA TYR A 331 -10.49 -12.98 -3.49
C TYR A 331 -11.03 -13.42 -2.13
N TYR A 332 -10.15 -13.70 -1.17
CA TYR A 332 -10.56 -14.14 0.16
C TYR A 332 -11.27 -13.04 0.95
N ALA A 333 -10.80 -11.81 0.80
CA ALA A 333 -11.38 -10.65 1.48
C ALA A 333 -12.82 -10.36 1.03
N ALA A 334 -13.17 -10.64 -0.24
CA ALA A 334 -14.49 -10.33 -0.78
C ALA A 334 -15.62 -11.05 -0.01
N ASP A 335 -15.41 -12.30 0.41
CA ASP A 335 -16.39 -13.04 1.20
C ASP A 335 -16.61 -12.42 2.58
N SER A 336 -15.53 -12.10 3.29
CA SER A 336 -15.57 -11.50 4.62
C SER A 336 -16.21 -10.12 4.60
N ILE A 337 -15.77 -9.26 3.69
CA ILE A 337 -16.30 -7.89 3.56
C ILE A 337 -17.77 -7.91 3.16
N TYR A 338 -18.18 -8.78 2.23
CA TYR A 338 -19.59 -8.93 1.86
C TYR A 338 -20.45 -9.34 3.06
N LYS A 339 -20.04 -10.35 3.82
CA LYS A 339 -20.75 -10.81 5.02
C LYS A 339 -20.87 -9.71 6.07
N THR A 340 -19.80 -8.99 6.33
CA THR A 340 -19.77 -7.86 7.26
C THR A 340 -20.70 -6.73 6.79
N ALA A 341 -20.68 -6.40 5.50
CA ALA A 341 -21.61 -5.42 4.93
C ALA A 341 -23.08 -5.82 5.12
N ARG A 342 -23.41 -7.11 4.91
CA ARG A 342 -24.77 -7.62 5.13
C ARG A 342 -25.20 -7.55 6.60
N GLN A 343 -24.32 -7.87 7.53
CA GLN A 343 -24.60 -7.77 8.97
C GLN A 343 -24.87 -6.32 9.39
N LYS A 344 -24.27 -5.36 8.72
CA LYS A 344 -24.45 -3.91 8.93
C LYS A 344 -25.56 -3.30 8.08
N ASN A 345 -26.29 -4.09 7.29
CA ASN A 345 -27.33 -3.67 6.36
C ASN A 345 -26.84 -2.60 5.34
N LEU A 346 -25.61 -2.71 4.88
CA LEU A 346 -25.05 -1.80 3.87
C LEU A 346 -25.40 -2.27 2.46
N GLU A 347 -25.73 -1.31 1.60
CA GLU A 347 -25.88 -1.52 0.16
C GLU A 347 -24.59 -1.06 -0.55
N LEU A 348 -23.80 -2.01 -1.03
CA LEU A 348 -22.52 -1.80 -1.68
C LEU A 348 -22.53 -2.48 -3.06
N PRO A 349 -23.12 -1.82 -4.09
CA PRO A 349 -23.38 -2.44 -5.40
C PRO A 349 -22.15 -3.05 -6.08
N ILE A 350 -20.96 -2.45 -5.93
CA ILE A 350 -19.71 -2.96 -6.52
C ILE A 350 -19.27 -4.23 -5.78
N ILE A 351 -19.23 -4.19 -4.44
CA ILE A 351 -18.87 -5.35 -3.62
C ILE A 351 -19.84 -6.50 -3.86
N ASP A 352 -21.14 -6.22 -3.90
CA ASP A 352 -22.18 -7.21 -4.19
C ASP A 352 -21.99 -7.87 -5.55
N THR A 353 -21.69 -7.07 -6.56
CA THR A 353 -21.43 -7.55 -7.93
C THR A 353 -20.20 -8.45 -7.97
N ILE A 354 -19.11 -8.05 -7.32
CA ILE A 354 -17.88 -8.83 -7.28
C ILE A 354 -18.11 -10.15 -6.52
N TYR A 355 -18.77 -10.11 -5.37
CA TYR A 355 -19.12 -11.31 -4.59
C TYR A 355 -19.97 -12.29 -5.40
N ALA A 356 -21.02 -11.80 -6.09
CA ALA A 356 -21.89 -12.64 -6.90
C ALA A 356 -21.13 -13.37 -8.04
N ILE A 357 -20.11 -12.70 -8.61
CA ILE A 357 -19.26 -13.32 -9.64
C ILE A 357 -18.32 -14.35 -9.02
N LEU A 358 -17.64 -13.99 -7.93
CA LEU A 358 -16.59 -14.82 -7.33
C LEU A 358 -17.13 -16.05 -6.62
N TYR A 359 -18.25 -15.92 -5.90
CA TYR A 359 -18.75 -16.94 -4.97
C TYR A 359 -20.10 -17.56 -5.36
N GLU A 360 -20.96 -16.84 -6.09
CA GLU A 360 -22.25 -17.40 -6.55
C GLU A 360 -22.19 -17.88 -8.00
N GLY A 361 -21.07 -17.78 -8.68
CA GLY A 361 -20.89 -18.24 -10.05
C GLY A 361 -21.74 -17.47 -11.08
N LYS A 362 -22.13 -16.23 -10.75
CA LYS A 362 -22.91 -15.40 -11.69
C LYS A 362 -22.04 -14.93 -12.86
N ASN A 363 -22.68 -14.83 -14.03
CA ASN A 363 -21.99 -14.40 -15.25
C ASN A 363 -21.51 -12.94 -15.14
N ALA A 364 -20.21 -12.71 -15.34
CA ALA A 364 -19.57 -11.41 -15.17
C ALA A 364 -20.19 -10.32 -16.04
N GLU A 365 -20.41 -10.58 -17.32
CA GLU A 365 -20.98 -9.63 -18.28
C GLU A 365 -22.40 -9.17 -17.85
N LYS A 366 -23.25 -10.14 -17.47
CA LYS A 366 -24.62 -9.83 -17.00
C LYS A 366 -24.61 -9.02 -15.71
N GLN A 367 -23.69 -9.33 -14.78
CA GLN A 367 -23.60 -8.60 -13.52
C GLN A 367 -23.07 -7.18 -13.75
N PHE A 368 -22.05 -6.99 -14.57
CA PHE A 368 -21.52 -5.65 -14.90
C PHE A 368 -22.55 -4.81 -15.65
N LYS A 369 -23.32 -5.39 -16.57
CA LYS A 369 -24.42 -4.68 -17.24
C LYS A 369 -25.48 -4.19 -16.24
N LYS A 370 -25.76 -4.93 -15.18
CA LYS A 370 -26.64 -4.46 -14.09
C LYS A 370 -25.93 -3.39 -13.24
N LEU A 371 -24.65 -3.54 -12.96
CA LEU A 371 -23.88 -2.58 -12.17
C LEU A 371 -23.84 -1.22 -12.84
N THR A 372 -23.71 -1.14 -14.19
CA THR A 372 -23.67 0.16 -14.91
C THR A 372 -24.91 1.02 -14.67
N THR A 373 -26.06 0.44 -14.31
CA THR A 373 -27.30 1.20 -14.03
C THR A 373 -27.35 1.73 -12.58
N LYS A 374 -26.38 1.36 -11.75
CA LYS A 374 -26.31 1.74 -10.32
C LYS A 374 -25.14 2.71 -10.03
N LEU A 375 -24.22 2.87 -10.97
CA LEU A 375 -23.09 3.80 -10.83
C LEU A 375 -23.50 5.21 -11.27
N ASN A 376 -22.96 6.23 -10.57
CA ASN A 376 -23.24 7.66 -10.76
C ASN A 376 -22.00 8.41 -11.24
#